data_76300804eb49b15ed6b2f8c2e27ce1b2
#
_entry.id   76300804eb49b15ed6b2f8c2e27ce1b2
#
_cell.length_a   1.000
_cell.length_b   1.000
_cell.length_c   1.000
_cell.angle_alpha   90.00
_cell.angle_beta   90.00
_cell.angle_gamma   90.00
#
_symmetry.space_group_name_H-M   'P 1'
#
loop_
_entity.id
_entity.type
_entity.pdbx_description
1 polymer ?
#
loop_
_entity_poly.entity_id
_entity_poly.type
_entity_poly.pdbx_seq_one_letter_code
_entity_poly.pdbx_strand_id
1 'polypeptide(L)'
;MADTVPTELIEFARHMAASHGLEPALVCAVIEQESSWNTWAVRYEPGFLARYVAPLYTAGKFSATEAYTRSMSWGLMQVMGQSARETGFAEPSLVELCDPPIGLEYGCRILARHIARAKGDVSAALLAWNGGATLNYAEIVLGRKRNYSSQPVK
;
A
#
# COMPACT_ATOMS: atom_id res chain seq x y z
N MET A 1 6.84 13.84 21.67
CA MET A 1 8.04 13.48 20.89
C MET A 1 7.57 12.71 19.69
N ALA A 2 7.96 13.07 18.48
CA ALA A 2 7.69 12.20 17.33
C ALA A 2 8.52 10.93 17.54
N ASP A 3 7.87 9.79 17.62
CA ASP A 3 8.56 8.50 17.71
C ASP A 3 9.44 8.35 16.46
N THR A 4 10.73 8.16 16.69
CA THR A 4 11.67 7.94 15.59
C THR A 4 11.35 6.59 14.97
N VAL A 5 11.13 6.57 13.66
CA VAL A 5 10.88 5.31 12.92
C VAL A 5 12.03 4.35 13.16
N PRO A 6 11.78 3.10 13.57
CA PRO A 6 12.84 2.12 13.78
C PRO A 6 13.66 1.92 12.50
N THR A 7 14.97 2.01 12.60
CA THR A 7 15.88 1.83 11.44
C THR A 7 15.67 0.46 10.79
N GLU A 8 15.43 -0.57 11.58
CA GLU A 8 15.19 -1.94 11.11
C GLU A 8 13.95 -2.03 10.21
N LEU A 9 12.91 -1.25 10.51
CA LEU A 9 11.69 -1.23 9.70
C LEU A 9 11.95 -0.57 8.35
N ILE A 10 12.74 0.51 8.33
CA ILE A 10 13.14 1.18 7.08
C ILE A 10 13.99 0.24 6.22
N GLU A 11 15.00 -0.41 6.81
CA GLU A 11 15.86 -1.37 6.11
C GLU A 11 15.04 -2.54 5.57
N PHE A 12 14.10 -3.07 6.34
CA PHE A 12 13.21 -4.13 5.90
C PHE A 12 12.36 -3.71 4.70
N ALA A 13 11.74 -2.52 4.74
CA ALA A 13 10.97 -1.99 3.63
C ALA A 13 11.83 -1.81 2.36
N ARG A 14 13.09 -1.37 2.51
CA ARG A 14 14.05 -1.24 1.40
C ARG A 14 14.37 -2.58 0.75
N HIS A 15 14.59 -3.63 1.56
CA HIS A 15 14.83 -4.98 1.04
C HIS A 15 13.62 -5.54 0.31
N MET A 16 12.42 -5.37 0.88
CA MET A 16 11.17 -5.78 0.23
C MET A 16 10.97 -5.06 -1.11
N ALA A 17 11.21 -3.75 -1.16
CA ALA A 17 11.16 -3.00 -2.42
C ALA A 17 12.11 -3.57 -3.48
N ALA A 18 13.38 -3.80 -3.12
CA ALA A 18 14.39 -4.35 -4.01
C ALA A 18 14.01 -5.74 -4.52
N SER A 19 13.44 -6.61 -3.68
CA SER A 19 12.99 -7.96 -4.07
C SER A 19 11.87 -7.95 -5.12
N HIS A 20 11.11 -6.86 -5.18
CA HIS A 20 10.06 -6.64 -6.19
C HIS A 20 10.51 -5.77 -7.37
N GLY A 21 11.81 -5.47 -7.48
CA GLY A 21 12.35 -4.62 -8.54
C GLY A 21 11.92 -3.16 -8.45
N LEU A 22 11.52 -2.71 -7.25
CA LEU A 22 11.14 -1.33 -6.98
C LEU A 22 12.31 -0.54 -6.40
N GLU A 23 12.34 0.76 -6.68
CA GLU A 23 13.29 1.66 -6.05
C GLU A 23 13.02 1.76 -4.54
N PRO A 24 13.97 1.40 -3.65
CA PRO A 24 13.75 1.39 -2.20
C PRO A 24 13.29 2.74 -1.64
N ALA A 25 13.85 3.84 -2.12
CA ALA A 25 13.46 5.18 -1.70
C ALA A 25 12.02 5.54 -2.08
N LEU A 26 11.51 5.01 -3.20
CA LEU A 26 10.13 5.21 -3.61
C LEU A 26 9.16 4.53 -2.66
N VAL A 27 9.41 3.28 -2.29
CA VAL A 27 8.55 2.53 -1.36
C VAL A 27 8.55 3.18 0.02
N CYS A 28 9.71 3.60 0.53
CA CYS A 28 9.78 4.35 1.80
C CYS A 28 8.96 5.65 1.75
N ALA A 29 9.00 6.37 0.63
CA ALA A 29 8.23 7.59 0.45
C ALA A 29 6.70 7.34 0.41
N VAL A 30 6.28 6.23 -0.21
CA VAL A 30 4.87 5.80 -0.19
C VAL A 30 4.44 5.48 1.24
N ILE A 31 5.23 4.71 1.99
CA ILE A 31 4.93 4.38 3.39
C ILE A 31 4.80 5.64 4.25
N GLU A 32 5.73 6.58 4.10
CA GLU A 32 5.68 7.85 4.83
C GLU A 32 4.40 8.62 4.49
N GLN A 33 4.00 8.67 3.22
CA GLN A 33 2.79 9.36 2.77
C GLN A 33 1.52 8.67 3.26
N GLU A 34 1.45 7.34 3.22
CA GLU A 34 0.25 6.59 3.50
C GLU A 34 -0.05 6.42 4.99
N SER A 35 0.98 6.15 5.79
CA SER A 35 0.80 5.77 7.20
C SER A 35 1.70 6.52 8.17
N SER A 36 2.64 7.35 7.68
CA SER A 36 3.73 7.88 8.50
C SER A 36 4.46 6.79 9.30
N TRP A 37 4.66 5.63 8.66
CA TRP A 37 5.29 4.42 9.25
C TRP A 37 4.48 3.75 10.37
N ASN A 38 3.19 4.05 10.50
CA ASN A 38 2.31 3.34 11.43
C ASN A 38 1.89 1.98 10.84
N THR A 39 2.42 0.88 11.40
CA THR A 39 2.10 -0.48 10.98
C THR A 39 0.63 -0.85 11.21
N TRP A 40 -0.03 -0.22 12.18
CA TRP A 40 -1.42 -0.47 12.55
C TRP A 40 -2.41 0.53 11.94
N ALA A 41 -1.96 1.31 10.96
CA ALA A 41 -2.86 2.23 10.27
C ALA A 41 -3.96 1.47 9.54
N VAL A 42 -5.21 1.84 9.82
CA VAL A 42 -6.40 1.28 9.19
C VAL A 42 -7.37 2.40 8.87
N ARG A 43 -7.92 2.42 7.66
CA ARG A 43 -8.91 3.41 7.26
C ARG A 43 -10.05 2.77 6.48
N TYR A 44 -11.27 3.01 6.90
CA TYR A 44 -12.47 2.58 6.19
C TYR A 44 -12.86 3.55 5.08
N GLU A 45 -13.17 3.01 3.91
CA GLU A 45 -13.53 3.76 2.70
C GLU A 45 -14.98 3.44 2.27
N PRO A 46 -15.99 4.18 2.78
CA PRO A 46 -17.39 3.87 2.48
C PRO A 46 -17.74 3.99 1.00
N GLY A 47 -17.12 4.93 0.28
CA GLY A 47 -17.31 5.07 -1.16
C GLY A 47 -16.76 3.87 -1.94
N PHE A 48 -15.66 3.29 -1.48
CA PHE A 48 -15.09 2.07 -2.05
C PHE A 48 -15.98 0.86 -1.78
N LEU A 49 -16.52 0.74 -0.56
CA LEU A 49 -17.51 -0.28 -0.24
C LEU A 49 -18.68 -0.23 -1.22
N ALA A 50 -19.32 0.92 -1.35
CA ALA A 50 -20.51 1.09 -2.18
C ALA A 50 -20.26 0.73 -3.65
N ARG A 51 -19.10 1.15 -4.18
CA ARG A 51 -18.79 1.05 -5.61
C ARG A 51 -18.26 -0.32 -6.02
N TYR A 52 -17.38 -0.92 -5.22
CA TYR A 52 -16.60 -2.08 -5.65
C TYR A 52 -16.89 -3.36 -4.86
N VAL A 53 -17.25 -3.24 -3.58
CA VAL A 53 -17.39 -4.40 -2.70
C VAL A 53 -18.84 -4.81 -2.50
N ALA A 54 -19.76 -3.85 -2.32
CA ALA A 54 -21.17 -4.13 -2.09
C ALA A 54 -21.81 -5.01 -3.20
N PRO A 55 -21.54 -4.80 -4.49
CA PRO A 55 -22.07 -5.69 -5.53
C PRO A 55 -21.63 -7.15 -5.37
N LEU A 56 -20.39 -7.39 -4.92
CA LEU A 56 -19.87 -8.73 -4.68
C LEU A 56 -20.49 -9.35 -3.42
N TYR A 57 -20.68 -8.56 -2.38
CA TYR A 57 -21.38 -9.00 -1.16
C TYR A 57 -22.84 -9.37 -1.45
N THR A 58 -23.55 -8.54 -2.18
CA THR A 58 -24.93 -8.81 -2.59
C THR A 58 -25.04 -10.08 -3.42
N ALA A 59 -24.02 -10.40 -4.22
CA ALA A 59 -23.93 -11.65 -4.96
C ALA A 59 -23.58 -12.88 -4.08
N GLY A 60 -23.49 -12.72 -2.75
CA GLY A 60 -23.23 -13.81 -1.80
C GLY A 60 -21.80 -14.35 -1.81
N LYS A 61 -20.84 -13.57 -2.27
CA LYS A 61 -19.44 -14.03 -2.45
C LYS A 61 -18.69 -14.23 -1.13
N PHE A 62 -19.07 -13.51 -0.07
CA PHE A 62 -18.39 -13.52 1.24
C PHE A 62 -19.26 -12.91 2.35
N SER A 63 -18.80 -12.98 3.61
CA SER A 63 -19.49 -12.45 4.79
C SER A 63 -19.53 -10.91 4.83
N ALA A 64 -20.37 -10.34 5.70
CA ALA A 64 -20.39 -8.90 5.95
C ALA A 64 -19.05 -8.40 6.52
N THR A 65 -18.43 -9.16 7.43
CA THR A 65 -17.09 -8.83 7.96
C THR A 65 -16.07 -8.72 6.85
N GLU A 66 -16.04 -9.68 5.95
CA GLU A 66 -15.14 -9.66 4.79
C GLU A 66 -15.45 -8.46 3.86
N ALA A 67 -16.73 -8.10 3.67
CA ALA A 67 -17.10 -6.93 2.88
C ALA A 67 -16.53 -5.63 3.45
N TYR A 68 -16.67 -5.41 4.76
CA TYR A 68 -16.10 -4.24 5.41
C TYR A 68 -14.58 -4.22 5.38
N THR A 69 -13.93 -5.34 5.70
CA THR A 69 -12.45 -5.42 5.71
C THR A 69 -11.85 -5.28 4.32
N ARG A 70 -12.51 -5.74 3.26
CA ARG A 70 -12.12 -5.48 1.86
C ARG A 70 -12.19 -4.00 1.49
N SER A 71 -13.03 -3.24 2.19
CA SER A 71 -13.24 -1.81 1.98
C SER A 71 -12.39 -0.94 2.91
N MET A 72 -11.45 -1.54 3.61
CA MET A 72 -10.46 -0.85 4.44
C MET A 72 -9.09 -0.89 3.77
N SER A 73 -8.30 0.15 4.00
CA SER A 73 -6.87 0.18 3.71
C SER A 73 -6.08 -0.17 4.96
N TRP A 74 -4.97 -0.91 4.80
CA TRP A 74 -4.28 -1.60 5.88
C TRP A 74 -2.78 -1.34 5.88
N GLY A 75 -2.22 -1.10 7.07
CA GLY A 75 -0.81 -1.16 7.36
C GLY A 75 0.03 -0.06 6.72
N LEU A 76 1.32 -0.33 6.60
CA LEU A 76 2.33 0.64 6.17
C LEU A 76 2.03 1.31 4.83
N MET A 77 1.66 0.54 3.83
CA MET A 77 1.38 1.03 2.47
C MET A 77 -0.10 1.31 2.22
N GLN A 78 -0.97 1.20 3.22
CA GLN A 78 -2.42 1.39 3.09
C GLN A 78 -3.03 0.58 1.95
N VAL A 79 -2.70 -0.71 1.93
CA VAL A 79 -3.20 -1.64 0.92
C VAL A 79 -4.70 -1.87 1.10
N MET A 80 -5.49 -1.61 0.07
CA MET A 80 -6.92 -1.92 0.10
C MET A 80 -7.14 -3.43 0.20
N GLY A 81 -7.99 -3.87 1.14
CA GLY A 81 -8.27 -5.29 1.34
C GLY A 81 -8.77 -6.00 0.08
N GLN A 82 -9.63 -5.35 -0.71
CA GLN A 82 -10.08 -5.87 -2.01
C GLN A 82 -8.91 -6.09 -2.97
N SER A 83 -8.00 -5.11 -3.06
CA SER A 83 -6.82 -5.21 -3.94
C SER A 83 -5.88 -6.33 -3.51
N ALA A 84 -5.72 -6.53 -2.20
CA ALA A 84 -4.95 -7.65 -1.67
C ALA A 84 -5.57 -8.99 -2.08
N ARG A 85 -6.88 -9.17 -1.91
CA ARG A 85 -7.60 -10.38 -2.34
C ARG A 85 -7.43 -10.65 -3.84
N GLU A 86 -7.57 -9.62 -4.66
CA GLU A 86 -7.38 -9.72 -6.13
C GLU A 86 -5.92 -10.03 -6.52
N THR A 87 -4.98 -9.76 -5.62
CA THR A 87 -3.55 -10.06 -5.81
C THR A 87 -3.17 -11.43 -5.28
N GLY A 88 -4.13 -12.18 -4.71
CA GLY A 88 -3.93 -13.53 -4.23
C GLY A 88 -3.72 -13.66 -2.73
N PHE A 89 -4.03 -12.63 -1.95
CA PHE A 89 -4.00 -12.72 -0.48
C PHE A 89 -5.08 -13.70 -0.01
N ALA A 90 -4.65 -14.84 0.54
CA ALA A 90 -5.52 -15.95 0.91
C ALA A 90 -5.67 -16.16 2.42
N GLU A 91 -4.94 -15.40 3.24
CA GLU A 91 -5.01 -15.52 4.70
C GLU A 91 -6.43 -15.25 5.21
N PRO A 92 -6.85 -15.89 6.31
CA PRO A 92 -8.22 -15.78 6.81
C PRO A 92 -8.65 -14.34 7.16
N SER A 93 -7.71 -13.53 7.65
CA SER A 93 -8.01 -12.17 8.10
C SER A 93 -7.19 -11.12 7.38
N LEU A 94 -7.86 -10.10 6.84
CA LEU A 94 -7.20 -8.95 6.20
C LEU A 94 -6.40 -8.07 7.18
N VAL A 95 -6.63 -8.20 8.50
CA VAL A 95 -5.83 -7.49 9.52
C VAL A 95 -4.34 -7.89 9.46
N GLU A 96 -4.04 -9.07 8.94
CA GLU A 96 -2.65 -9.53 8.75
C GLU A 96 -1.84 -8.65 7.79
N LEU A 97 -2.49 -7.83 6.98
CA LEU A 97 -1.82 -6.79 6.18
C LEU A 97 -1.16 -5.68 7.05
N CYS A 98 -1.48 -5.61 8.34
CA CYS A 98 -0.77 -4.75 9.30
C CYS A 98 0.59 -5.33 9.71
N ASP A 99 0.81 -6.64 9.54
CA ASP A 99 2.13 -7.23 9.74
C ASP A 99 3.08 -6.76 8.63
N PRO A 100 4.20 -6.10 8.95
CA PRO A 100 5.09 -5.52 7.93
C PRO A 100 5.54 -6.49 6.83
N PRO A 101 5.96 -7.73 7.10
CA PRO A 101 6.28 -8.69 6.04
C PRO A 101 5.15 -8.91 5.04
N ILE A 102 3.93 -9.06 5.54
CA ILE A 102 2.75 -9.36 4.72
C ILE A 102 2.30 -8.10 3.98
N GLY A 103 2.13 -6.99 4.70
CA GLY A 103 1.66 -5.73 4.11
C GLY A 103 2.60 -5.19 3.04
N LEU A 104 3.92 -5.28 3.26
CA LEU A 104 4.92 -4.85 2.29
C LEU A 104 4.98 -5.78 1.08
N GLU A 105 4.85 -7.09 1.26
CA GLU A 105 4.80 -8.05 0.16
C GLU A 105 3.67 -7.67 -0.83
N TYR A 106 2.45 -7.52 -0.33
CA TYR A 106 1.31 -7.19 -1.19
C TYR A 106 1.34 -5.74 -1.69
N GLY A 107 1.77 -4.80 -0.86
CA GLY A 107 1.94 -3.40 -1.27
C GLY A 107 2.95 -3.24 -2.40
N CYS A 108 4.13 -3.84 -2.28
CA CYS A 108 5.15 -3.81 -3.32
C CYS A 108 4.69 -4.52 -4.60
N ARG A 109 4.04 -5.67 -4.48
CA ARG A 109 3.49 -6.41 -5.63
C ARG A 109 2.47 -5.59 -6.41
N ILE A 110 1.56 -4.89 -5.70
CA ILE A 110 0.54 -4.04 -6.33
C ILE A 110 1.19 -2.81 -6.96
N LEU A 111 2.12 -2.14 -6.27
CA LEU A 111 2.82 -0.97 -6.81
C LEU A 111 3.65 -1.33 -8.06
N ALA A 112 4.38 -2.45 -8.03
CA ALA A 112 5.12 -2.93 -9.20
C ALA A 112 4.20 -3.17 -10.40
N ARG A 113 3.00 -3.71 -10.17
CA ARG A 113 1.98 -3.89 -11.20
C ARG A 113 1.49 -2.56 -11.79
N HIS A 114 1.28 -1.53 -10.96
CA HIS A 114 0.92 -0.19 -11.43
C HIS A 114 2.03 0.41 -12.30
N ILE A 115 3.29 0.28 -11.87
CA ILE A 115 4.46 0.78 -12.64
C ILE A 115 4.57 0.06 -14.00
N ALA A 116 4.38 -1.26 -14.01
CA ALA A 116 4.42 -2.04 -15.25
C ALA A 116 3.29 -1.63 -16.21
N ARG A 117 2.06 -1.43 -15.70
CA ARG A 117 0.92 -0.95 -16.51
C ARG A 117 1.13 0.45 -17.05
N ALA A 118 1.80 1.30 -16.28
CA ALA A 118 2.19 2.65 -16.69
C ALA A 118 3.46 2.67 -17.58
N LYS A 119 3.97 1.50 -18.03
CA LYS A 119 5.17 1.38 -18.86
C LYS A 119 6.40 2.07 -18.27
N GLY A 120 6.53 2.04 -16.95
CA GLY A 120 7.63 2.66 -16.21
C GLY A 120 7.40 4.12 -15.81
N ASP A 121 6.29 4.74 -16.17
CA ASP A 121 5.93 6.07 -15.70
C ASP A 121 5.50 6.02 -14.23
N VAL A 122 6.43 6.38 -13.34
CA VAL A 122 6.22 6.34 -11.89
C VAL A 122 5.13 7.32 -11.46
N SER A 123 5.06 8.50 -12.06
CA SER A 123 4.03 9.50 -11.71
C SER A 123 2.63 9.00 -12.05
N ALA A 124 2.45 8.43 -13.23
CA ALA A 124 1.18 7.81 -13.64
C ALA A 124 0.83 6.60 -12.75
N ALA A 125 1.82 5.78 -12.37
CA ALA A 125 1.63 4.65 -11.46
C ALA A 125 1.18 5.10 -10.06
N LEU A 126 1.78 6.15 -9.51
CA LEU A 126 1.41 6.72 -8.22
C LEU A 126 0.02 7.34 -8.23
N LEU A 127 -0.38 7.98 -9.31
CA LEU A 127 -1.73 8.49 -9.47
C LEU A 127 -2.75 7.35 -9.49
N ALA A 128 -2.44 6.26 -10.19
CA ALA A 128 -3.27 5.07 -10.22
C ALA A 128 -3.32 4.36 -8.84
N TRP A 129 -2.21 4.32 -8.11
CA TRP A 129 -2.14 3.83 -6.73
C TRP A 129 -3.12 4.57 -5.81
N ASN A 130 -3.13 5.90 -5.88
CA ASN A 130 -4.02 6.75 -5.09
C ASN A 130 -5.49 6.76 -5.59
N GLY A 131 -5.80 6.02 -6.67
CA GLY A 131 -7.14 6.03 -7.28
C GLY A 131 -7.57 7.37 -7.87
N GLY A 132 -6.64 8.28 -8.12
CA GLY A 132 -6.90 9.61 -8.63
C GLY A 132 -7.53 10.58 -7.61
N ALA A 133 -7.58 10.21 -6.34
CA ALA A 133 -8.24 11.01 -5.30
C ALA A 133 -7.52 12.35 -5.02
N THR A 134 -6.20 12.36 -5.16
CA THR A 134 -5.36 13.56 -4.95
C THR A 134 -4.49 13.80 -6.19
N LEU A 135 -4.75 14.85 -6.93
CA LEU A 135 -4.08 15.11 -8.22
C LEU A 135 -2.56 15.32 -8.10
N ASN A 136 -2.09 15.91 -7.01
CA ASN A 136 -0.66 16.14 -6.74
C ASN A 136 -0.01 15.03 -5.90
N TYR A 137 -0.65 13.87 -5.77
CA TYR A 137 -0.13 12.76 -4.96
C TYR A 137 1.28 12.34 -5.41
N ALA A 138 1.51 12.21 -6.71
CA ALA A 138 2.82 11.84 -7.24
C ALA A 138 3.91 12.85 -6.86
N GLU A 139 3.61 14.15 -6.94
CA GLU A 139 4.56 15.20 -6.54
C GLU A 139 4.93 15.13 -5.06
N ILE A 140 3.94 14.88 -4.22
CA ILE A 140 4.14 14.73 -2.76
C ILE A 140 5.06 13.54 -2.49
N VAL A 141 4.76 12.36 -3.04
CA VAL A 141 5.56 11.15 -2.84
C VAL A 141 6.97 11.32 -3.39
N LEU A 142 7.13 11.86 -4.59
CA LEU A 142 8.45 12.10 -5.19
C LEU A 142 9.25 13.16 -4.42
N GLY A 143 8.58 14.13 -3.80
CA GLY A 143 9.19 15.06 -2.87
C GLY A 143 9.76 14.35 -1.63
N ARG A 144 8.98 13.47 -0.99
CA ARG A 144 9.39 12.66 0.16
C ARG A 144 10.51 11.67 -0.18
N LYS A 145 10.53 11.13 -1.38
CA LYS A 145 11.56 10.20 -1.86
C LYS A 145 12.98 10.73 -1.65
N ARG A 146 13.17 12.04 -1.74
CA ARG A 146 14.49 12.68 -1.52
C ARG A 146 15.05 12.41 -0.12
N ASN A 147 14.18 12.21 0.88
CA ASN A 147 14.59 11.92 2.26
C ASN A 147 15.24 10.53 2.38
N TYR A 148 15.00 9.64 1.41
CA TYR A 148 15.43 8.24 1.42
C TYR A 148 16.49 7.93 0.35
N SER A 149 16.79 8.87 -0.56
CA SER A 149 17.65 8.62 -1.73
C SER A 149 19.14 8.53 -1.39
N SER A 150 19.59 9.04 -0.24
CA SER A 150 21.00 9.13 0.14
C SER A 150 21.56 7.92 0.91
N GLN A 151 20.72 6.91 1.19
CA GLN A 151 21.15 5.73 1.95
C GLN A 151 21.24 4.51 1.04
N PRO A 152 22.43 3.89 0.88
CA PRO A 152 22.55 2.63 0.18
C PRO A 152 21.80 1.52 0.92
N VAL A 153 21.25 0.57 0.18
CA VAL A 153 20.75 -0.70 0.75
C VAL A 153 21.96 -1.46 1.24
N LYS A 154 22.05 -1.73 2.54
CA LYS A 154 23.13 -2.54 3.13
C LYS A 154 22.86 -4.00 2.94
#